data_0928086ee8c40a3f6cbbdfa6906a5b21
#
_entry.id   0928086ee8c40a3f6cbbdfa6906a5b21
#
_cell.length_a   1.000
_cell.length_b   1.000
_cell.length_c   1.000
_cell.angle_alpha   90.00
_cell.angle_beta   90.00
_cell.angle_gamma   90.00
#
_symmetry.space_group_name_H-M   'P 1'
#
loop_
_entity.id
_entity.type
_entity.pdbx_description
1 polymer ?
#
loop_
_entity_poly.entity_id
_entity_poly.type
_entity_poly.pdbx_seq_one_letter_code
_entity_poly.pdbx_strand_id
1 'polypeptide(L)'
;MLKDYFKLKENGTSVRIEALAGLTTFATMAYIIFVQPVVLGAAGMDAGAVFTSTCLITAFATVLMAFLANYPVAVAPAMGHNFFFAYVVVLTMKIPWQVALGAVFLSGIVFVATASFGLREMIVASVPDSLKSAIAVGIGLLITLIGMEWAGIVRLDPNTFVTLGNLSSKPVLIALLGLGTTIILIARRVNGAILIGILVGAVAGLFTGIVKNPGSVLSVPPSVLPTAFQLDVWTALKQNLIAVILIFFFLDLFDTVGSLIGIAKQAGLMKEGKLPRAGRALLADAIGTVGSALSGNTTMVSYIESAAGVAVGGRTGLAALVTAGMFVIAMFFSPIVQMISGGLAVQEVINVEGQQIARTFTLYPVTSPALIVVGSLMIRSVRDIDWNDFTEALPAFLTLIVMPLTFSITDGIAFGFISYALLKVVTGRGREAHWLIYLFAILFIARYAVPGLH
;
A
#
# COMPACT_ATOMS: atom_id res chain seq x y z
N MET A 1 25.78 24.67 2.21
CA MET A 1 25.29 24.05 0.97
C MET A 1 23.97 23.29 1.19
N LEU A 2 23.89 22.15 1.93
CA LEU A 2 22.60 21.46 2.17
C LEU A 2 21.58 22.30 2.98
N LYS A 3 22.06 23.03 4.01
CA LYS A 3 21.19 23.89 4.84
C LYS A 3 20.52 24.98 4.03
N ASP A 4 21.24 25.55 3.07
CA ASP A 4 20.75 26.65 2.22
C ASP A 4 19.83 26.10 1.13
N TYR A 5 20.17 24.95 0.53
CA TYR A 5 19.33 24.29 -0.48
C TYR A 5 17.94 23.96 0.08
N PHE A 6 17.87 23.34 1.27
CA PHE A 6 16.60 22.98 1.91
C PHE A 6 15.96 24.13 2.68
N LYS A 7 16.57 25.32 2.72
CA LYS A 7 16.04 26.54 3.36
C LYS A 7 15.64 26.30 4.81
N LEU A 8 16.52 25.64 5.59
CA LEU A 8 16.19 25.18 6.95
C LEU A 8 15.75 26.35 7.86
N LYS A 9 16.44 27.50 7.78
CA LYS A 9 16.10 28.68 8.59
C LYS A 9 14.73 29.26 8.22
N GLU A 10 14.44 29.34 6.90
CA GLU A 10 13.14 29.87 6.41
C GLU A 10 11.98 28.95 6.83
N ASN A 11 12.21 27.65 6.98
CA ASN A 11 11.23 26.65 7.41
C ASN A 11 11.23 26.43 8.94
N GLY A 12 11.95 27.25 9.72
CA GLY A 12 11.97 27.17 11.18
C GLY A 12 12.48 25.86 11.76
N THR A 13 13.43 25.19 11.05
CA THR A 13 13.96 23.88 11.46
C THR A 13 15.49 23.87 11.52
N SER A 14 16.06 22.75 11.97
CA SER A 14 17.50 22.53 12.07
C SER A 14 17.87 21.13 11.57
N VAL A 15 19.17 20.93 11.25
CA VAL A 15 19.68 19.62 10.81
C VAL A 15 19.35 18.52 11.83
N ARG A 16 19.44 18.80 13.13
CA ARG A 16 19.15 17.83 14.20
C ARG A 16 17.67 17.44 14.20
N ILE A 17 16.77 18.41 14.03
CA ILE A 17 15.33 18.16 13.99
C ILE A 17 14.98 17.37 12.73
N GLU A 18 15.50 17.76 11.56
CA GLU A 18 15.28 17.04 10.31
C GLU A 18 15.83 15.60 10.35
N ALA A 19 17.01 15.40 10.95
CA ALA A 19 17.55 14.05 11.14
C ALA A 19 16.64 13.20 12.04
N LEU A 20 16.19 13.74 13.17
CA LEU A 20 15.26 13.04 14.06
C LEU A 20 13.93 12.74 13.34
N ALA A 21 13.42 13.69 12.56
CA ALA A 21 12.21 13.51 11.77
C ALA A 21 12.36 12.40 10.74
N GLY A 22 13.48 12.35 10.02
CA GLY A 22 13.76 11.29 9.04
C GLY A 22 13.90 9.91 9.68
N LEU A 23 14.58 9.81 10.82
CA LEU A 23 14.65 8.56 11.61
C LEU A 23 13.27 8.12 12.11
N THR A 24 12.44 9.07 12.55
CA THR A 24 11.08 8.78 13.00
C THR A 24 10.22 8.28 11.84
N THR A 25 10.28 8.93 10.67
CA THR A 25 9.59 8.48 9.46
C THR A 25 10.02 7.07 9.08
N PHE A 26 11.34 6.80 9.03
CA PHE A 26 11.85 5.47 8.76
C PHE A 26 11.29 4.43 9.74
N ALA A 27 11.36 4.70 11.05
CA ALA A 27 10.89 3.75 12.08
C ALA A 27 9.39 3.44 11.95
N THR A 28 8.57 4.38 11.47
CA THR A 28 7.11 4.18 11.31
C THR A 28 6.77 3.42 10.04
N MET A 29 7.58 3.54 8.96
CA MET A 29 7.31 2.90 7.68
C MET A 29 8.20 1.69 7.38
N ALA A 30 9.18 1.37 8.22
CA ALA A 30 10.13 0.27 8.01
C ALA A 30 9.47 -1.12 7.91
N TYR A 31 8.21 -1.26 8.34
CA TYR A 31 7.45 -2.50 8.18
C TYR A 31 7.33 -2.94 6.70
N ILE A 32 7.39 -2.00 5.75
CA ILE A 32 7.33 -2.31 4.32
C ILE A 32 8.48 -3.23 3.88
N ILE A 33 9.64 -3.10 4.51
CA ILE A 33 10.83 -3.92 4.24
C ILE A 33 10.53 -5.42 4.45
N PHE A 34 9.68 -5.74 5.42
CA PHE A 34 9.30 -7.10 5.77
C PHE A 34 8.08 -7.58 5.00
N VAL A 35 7.11 -6.70 4.79
CA VAL A 35 5.81 -7.06 4.19
C VAL A 35 5.90 -7.16 2.67
N GLN A 36 6.62 -6.26 2.01
CA GLN A 36 6.71 -6.23 0.55
C GLN A 36 7.23 -7.54 -0.05
N PRO A 37 8.35 -8.12 0.44
CA PRO A 37 8.85 -9.40 -0.06
C PRO A 37 7.86 -10.55 0.12
N VAL A 38 7.06 -10.52 1.18
CA VAL A 38 6.03 -11.55 1.45
C VAL A 38 4.89 -11.44 0.42
N VAL A 39 4.38 -10.23 0.20
CA VAL A 39 3.25 -9.99 -0.72
C VAL A 39 3.63 -10.33 -2.15
N LEU A 40 4.76 -9.82 -2.64
CA LEU A 40 5.19 -10.10 -4.01
C LEU A 40 5.76 -11.51 -4.17
N GLY A 41 6.31 -12.09 -3.10
CA GLY A 41 6.68 -13.50 -3.05
C GLY A 41 5.50 -14.44 -3.28
N ALA A 42 4.30 -14.09 -2.78
CA ALA A 42 3.08 -14.82 -3.05
C ALA A 42 2.71 -14.82 -4.56
N ALA A 43 3.10 -13.78 -5.29
CA ALA A 43 2.97 -13.68 -6.75
C ALA A 43 4.07 -14.44 -7.52
N GLY A 44 4.96 -15.17 -6.83
CA GLY A 44 6.05 -15.95 -7.43
C GLY A 44 7.32 -15.14 -7.74
N MET A 45 7.45 -13.93 -7.22
CA MET A 45 8.66 -13.12 -7.35
C MET A 45 9.71 -13.54 -6.31
N ASP A 46 11.00 -13.39 -6.64
CA ASP A 46 12.08 -13.65 -5.68
C ASP A 46 12.06 -12.66 -4.52
N ALA A 47 11.83 -13.16 -3.30
CA ALA A 47 11.65 -12.33 -2.12
C ALA A 47 12.93 -11.54 -1.74
N GLY A 48 14.11 -12.10 -2.01
CA GLY A 48 15.39 -11.41 -1.76
C GLY A 48 15.59 -10.22 -2.71
N ALA A 49 15.30 -10.43 -4.00
CA ALA A 49 15.35 -9.38 -5.01
C ALA A 49 14.31 -8.29 -4.73
N VAL A 50 13.08 -8.66 -4.37
CA VAL A 50 12.02 -7.72 -3.98
C VAL A 50 12.43 -6.89 -2.76
N PHE A 51 13.04 -7.51 -1.75
CA PHE A 51 13.54 -6.79 -0.57
C PHE A 51 14.55 -5.70 -0.96
N THR A 52 15.58 -6.08 -1.72
CA THR A 52 16.62 -5.13 -2.14
C THR A 52 16.05 -4.05 -3.06
N SER A 53 15.20 -4.43 -4.01
CA SER A 53 14.46 -3.49 -4.87
C SER A 53 13.62 -2.52 -4.04
N THR A 54 12.89 -3.00 -3.04
CA THR A 54 12.07 -2.15 -2.15
C THR A 54 12.91 -1.08 -1.47
N CYS A 55 14.05 -1.45 -0.90
CA CYS A 55 14.94 -0.49 -0.24
C CYS A 55 15.53 0.53 -1.23
N LEU A 56 16.03 0.05 -2.39
CA LEU A 56 16.64 0.91 -3.40
C LEU A 56 15.64 1.89 -4.00
N ILE A 57 14.46 1.40 -4.40
CA ILE A 57 13.49 2.26 -5.06
C ILE A 57 12.83 3.24 -4.08
N THR A 58 12.60 2.82 -2.83
CA THR A 58 12.14 3.71 -1.77
C THR A 58 13.17 4.83 -1.51
N ALA A 59 14.46 4.49 -1.42
CA ALA A 59 15.52 5.48 -1.29
C ALA A 59 15.54 6.43 -2.49
N PHE A 60 15.52 5.91 -3.72
CA PHE A 60 15.54 6.70 -4.95
C PHE A 60 14.34 7.66 -5.03
N ALA A 61 13.12 7.17 -4.89
CA ALA A 61 11.92 7.99 -5.00
C ALA A 61 11.82 9.03 -3.88
N THR A 62 12.26 8.68 -2.66
CA THR A 62 12.32 9.60 -1.53
C THR A 62 13.37 10.70 -1.75
N VAL A 63 14.52 10.38 -2.36
CA VAL A 63 15.52 11.37 -2.78
C VAL A 63 14.94 12.30 -3.84
N LEU A 64 14.19 11.79 -4.84
CA LEU A 64 13.49 12.63 -5.81
C LEU A 64 12.51 13.59 -5.12
N MET A 65 11.70 13.08 -4.16
CA MET A 65 10.78 13.90 -3.38
C MET A 65 11.51 15.02 -2.62
N ALA A 66 12.65 14.69 -2.01
CA ALA A 66 13.47 15.65 -1.28
C ALA A 66 13.97 16.78 -2.16
N PHE A 67 14.51 16.46 -3.34
CA PHE A 67 15.11 17.48 -4.23
C PHE A 67 14.10 18.21 -5.10
N LEU A 68 13.09 17.54 -5.64
CA LEU A 68 12.11 18.17 -6.52
C LEU A 68 11.08 19.00 -5.75
N ALA A 69 10.56 18.46 -4.66
CA ALA A 69 9.50 19.09 -3.88
C ALA A 69 9.99 19.79 -2.60
N ASN A 70 11.12 19.41 -2.06
CA ASN A 70 11.61 19.82 -0.75
C ASN A 70 10.54 19.54 0.35
N TYR A 71 9.99 18.32 0.37
CA TYR A 71 9.01 17.89 1.37
C TYR A 71 9.58 16.84 2.30
N PRO A 72 9.18 16.84 3.59
CA PRO A 72 9.57 15.81 4.57
C PRO A 72 8.72 14.54 4.37
N VAL A 73 8.61 14.06 3.14
CA VAL A 73 7.73 12.97 2.74
C VAL A 73 8.55 11.84 2.12
N ALA A 74 8.40 10.65 2.62
CA ALA A 74 8.95 9.45 2.04
C ALA A 74 8.00 8.86 1.00
N VAL A 75 8.57 8.24 -0.03
CA VAL A 75 7.84 7.58 -1.12
C VAL A 75 8.27 6.11 -1.14
N ALA A 76 7.30 5.19 -1.07
CA ALA A 76 7.56 3.76 -1.01
C ALA A 76 6.46 2.94 -1.72
N PRO A 77 6.66 1.62 -1.97
CA PRO A 77 5.65 0.78 -2.61
C PRO A 77 4.31 0.80 -1.86
N ALA A 78 3.23 1.03 -2.60
CA ALA A 78 1.89 1.21 -2.04
C ALA A 78 1.29 -0.10 -1.57
N MET A 79 0.89 -0.20 -0.29
CA MET A 79 0.39 -1.45 0.28
C MET A 79 -0.87 -1.97 -0.43
N GLY A 80 -1.87 -1.12 -0.66
CA GLY A 80 -3.10 -1.52 -1.36
C GLY A 80 -2.83 -2.04 -2.77
N HIS A 81 -1.96 -1.35 -3.50
CA HIS A 81 -1.59 -1.71 -4.87
C HIS A 81 -0.80 -3.03 -4.94
N ASN A 82 0.02 -3.31 -3.92
CA ASN A 82 0.75 -4.56 -3.79
C ASN A 82 -0.19 -5.77 -3.71
N PHE A 83 -1.25 -5.64 -2.92
CA PHE A 83 -2.27 -6.68 -2.83
C PHE A 83 -3.09 -6.80 -4.11
N PHE A 84 -3.45 -5.69 -4.75
CA PHE A 84 -4.08 -5.72 -6.07
C PHE A 84 -3.19 -6.41 -7.11
N PHE A 85 -1.90 -6.06 -7.16
CA PHE A 85 -0.92 -6.70 -8.02
C PHE A 85 -0.84 -8.20 -7.79
N ALA A 86 -0.55 -8.62 -6.54
CA ALA A 86 -0.26 -10.01 -6.23
C ALA A 86 -1.52 -10.89 -6.27
N TYR A 87 -2.57 -10.48 -5.58
CA TYR A 87 -3.73 -11.35 -5.38
C TYR A 87 -4.75 -11.25 -6.51
N VAL A 88 -5.01 -10.03 -7.03
CA VAL A 88 -5.99 -9.86 -8.09
C VAL A 88 -5.35 -10.15 -9.46
N VAL A 89 -4.32 -9.38 -9.83
CA VAL A 89 -3.78 -9.45 -11.19
C VAL A 89 -3.03 -10.77 -11.41
N VAL A 90 -2.12 -11.14 -10.50
CA VAL A 90 -1.28 -12.34 -10.71
C VAL A 90 -2.02 -13.62 -10.30
N LEU A 91 -2.55 -13.70 -9.09
CA LEU A 91 -3.11 -14.96 -8.58
C LEU A 91 -4.52 -15.25 -9.10
N THR A 92 -5.42 -14.25 -9.13
CA THR A 92 -6.82 -14.46 -9.55
C THR A 92 -6.94 -14.41 -11.07
N MET A 93 -6.45 -13.35 -11.73
CA MET A 93 -6.52 -13.23 -13.20
C MET A 93 -5.50 -14.13 -13.92
N LYS A 94 -4.60 -14.81 -13.19
CA LYS A 94 -3.56 -15.71 -13.74
C LYS A 94 -2.61 -15.01 -14.72
N ILE A 95 -2.39 -13.72 -14.55
CA ILE A 95 -1.47 -12.94 -15.38
C ILE A 95 -0.06 -13.11 -14.81
N PRO A 96 0.94 -13.47 -15.64
CA PRO A 96 2.33 -13.53 -15.18
C PRO A 96 2.78 -12.21 -14.55
N TRP A 97 3.53 -12.27 -13.45
CA TRP A 97 3.95 -11.06 -12.72
C TRP A 97 4.78 -10.09 -13.59
N GLN A 98 5.50 -10.61 -14.60
CA GLN A 98 6.24 -9.79 -15.56
C GLN A 98 5.31 -8.91 -16.39
N VAL A 99 4.18 -9.47 -16.82
CA VAL A 99 3.14 -8.76 -17.59
C VAL A 99 2.42 -7.76 -16.69
N ALA A 100 2.15 -8.15 -15.45
CA ALA A 100 1.59 -7.24 -14.45
C ALA A 100 2.52 -6.05 -14.14
N LEU A 101 3.85 -6.26 -14.06
CA LEU A 101 4.84 -5.18 -13.96
C LEU A 101 4.84 -4.29 -15.21
N GLY A 102 4.61 -4.87 -16.41
CA GLY A 102 4.40 -4.10 -17.64
C GLY A 102 3.20 -3.15 -17.52
N ALA A 103 2.10 -3.60 -16.92
CA ALA A 103 0.93 -2.75 -16.65
C ALA A 103 1.23 -1.64 -15.62
N VAL A 104 1.98 -1.95 -14.55
CA VAL A 104 2.45 -0.94 -13.56
C VAL A 104 3.34 0.10 -14.24
N PHE A 105 4.27 -0.33 -15.10
CA PHE A 105 5.13 0.58 -15.85
C PHE A 105 4.33 1.54 -16.74
N LEU A 106 3.37 1.01 -17.51
CA LEU A 106 2.49 1.82 -18.35
C LEU A 106 1.64 2.78 -17.53
N SER A 107 1.11 2.34 -16.40
CA SER A 107 0.41 3.22 -15.44
C SER A 107 1.31 4.37 -14.98
N GLY A 108 2.56 4.07 -14.62
CA GLY A 108 3.54 5.09 -14.25
C GLY A 108 3.84 6.10 -15.38
N ILE A 109 3.94 5.64 -16.63
CA ILE A 109 4.11 6.53 -17.80
C ILE A 109 2.89 7.45 -17.98
N VAL A 110 1.67 6.90 -17.87
CA VAL A 110 0.44 7.71 -17.91
C VAL A 110 0.45 8.72 -16.76
N PHE A 111 0.93 8.31 -15.59
CA PHE A 111 1.03 9.16 -14.42
C PHE A 111 2.05 10.30 -14.62
N VAL A 112 3.22 10.05 -15.21
CA VAL A 112 4.20 11.09 -15.59
C VAL A 112 3.60 12.04 -16.62
N ALA A 113 2.92 11.51 -17.65
CA ALA A 113 2.32 12.34 -18.70
C ALA A 113 1.24 13.27 -18.12
N THR A 114 0.30 12.73 -17.35
CA THR A 114 -0.77 13.53 -16.72
C THR A 114 -0.24 14.56 -15.74
N ALA A 115 0.92 14.27 -15.07
CA ALA A 115 1.61 15.19 -14.21
C ALA A 115 2.10 16.43 -14.93
N SER A 116 2.59 16.22 -16.14
CA SER A 116 3.20 17.27 -16.95
C SER A 116 2.16 18.22 -17.57
N PHE A 117 0.94 17.72 -17.84
CA PHE A 117 -0.12 18.49 -18.51
C PHE A 117 -1.17 19.10 -17.58
N GLY A 118 -1.02 19.02 -16.27
CA GLY A 118 -1.97 19.60 -15.30
C GLY A 118 -3.36 18.93 -15.26
N LEU A 119 -3.55 17.81 -15.96
CA LEU A 119 -4.82 17.07 -16.04
C LEU A 119 -5.23 16.43 -14.71
N ARG A 120 -4.32 16.31 -13.77
CA ARG A 120 -4.52 15.66 -12.48
C ARG A 120 -5.54 16.33 -11.60
N GLU A 121 -5.44 17.66 -11.47
CA GLU A 121 -6.35 18.42 -10.62
C GLU A 121 -7.80 18.21 -11.10
N MET A 122 -8.00 18.11 -12.40
CA MET A 122 -9.30 17.81 -12.99
C MET A 122 -9.77 16.38 -12.66
N ILE A 123 -8.89 15.37 -12.79
CA ILE A 123 -9.24 13.96 -12.51
C ILE A 123 -9.54 13.79 -11.03
N VAL A 124 -8.71 14.32 -10.13
CA VAL A 124 -8.94 14.24 -8.68
C VAL A 124 -10.22 14.95 -8.27
N ALA A 125 -10.50 16.12 -8.87
CA ALA A 125 -11.74 16.85 -8.62
C ALA A 125 -12.99 16.14 -9.19
N SER A 126 -12.82 15.24 -10.15
CA SER A 126 -13.93 14.53 -10.80
C SER A 126 -14.55 13.43 -9.95
N VAL A 127 -13.78 12.83 -9.03
CA VAL A 127 -14.27 11.75 -8.17
C VAL A 127 -14.78 12.34 -6.85
N PRO A 128 -15.98 11.99 -6.40
CA PRO A 128 -16.56 12.46 -5.14
C PRO A 128 -15.68 12.05 -3.94
N ASP A 129 -15.60 12.93 -2.94
CA ASP A 129 -14.78 12.68 -1.75
C ASP A 129 -15.26 11.45 -0.97
N SER A 130 -16.57 11.19 -0.95
CA SER A 130 -17.15 9.98 -0.37
C SER A 130 -16.62 8.70 -1.03
N LEU A 131 -16.51 8.66 -2.37
CA LEU A 131 -15.96 7.49 -3.07
C LEU A 131 -14.46 7.33 -2.87
N LYS A 132 -13.68 8.43 -2.88
CA LYS A 132 -12.24 8.39 -2.57
C LYS A 132 -12.00 7.80 -1.17
N SER A 133 -12.75 8.28 -0.19
CA SER A 133 -12.66 7.82 1.19
C SER A 133 -13.11 6.36 1.33
N ALA A 134 -14.17 5.97 0.62
CA ALA A 134 -14.64 4.58 0.59
C ALA A 134 -13.60 3.62 -0.02
N ILE A 135 -12.90 4.03 -1.08
CA ILE A 135 -11.81 3.24 -1.68
C ILE A 135 -10.70 3.02 -0.65
N ALA A 136 -10.25 4.06 0.03
CA ALA A 136 -9.21 3.95 1.05
C ALA A 136 -9.64 3.02 2.20
N VAL A 137 -10.87 3.16 2.71
CA VAL A 137 -11.43 2.29 3.76
C VAL A 137 -11.57 0.84 3.29
N GLY A 138 -12.08 0.62 2.08
CA GLY A 138 -12.24 -0.72 1.50
C GLY A 138 -10.90 -1.46 1.36
N ILE A 139 -9.87 -0.77 0.88
CA ILE A 139 -8.49 -1.28 0.83
C ILE A 139 -8.00 -1.62 2.26
N GLY A 140 -8.24 -0.73 3.23
CA GLY A 140 -7.87 -0.97 4.62
C GLY A 140 -8.53 -2.22 5.21
N LEU A 141 -9.83 -2.43 4.93
CA LEU A 141 -10.56 -3.63 5.34
C LEU A 141 -10.02 -4.90 4.68
N LEU A 142 -9.71 -4.84 3.38
CA LEU A 142 -9.11 -5.96 2.64
C LEU A 142 -7.75 -6.34 3.22
N ILE A 143 -6.85 -5.36 3.44
CA ILE A 143 -5.53 -5.59 4.03
C ILE A 143 -5.67 -6.19 5.44
N THR A 144 -6.63 -5.69 6.24
CA THR A 144 -6.91 -6.22 7.58
C THR A 144 -7.35 -7.68 7.51
N LEU A 145 -8.26 -8.03 6.60
CA LEU A 145 -8.73 -9.41 6.43
C LEU A 145 -7.59 -10.35 6.05
N ILE A 146 -6.73 -9.95 5.10
CA ILE A 146 -5.53 -10.72 4.73
C ILE A 146 -4.57 -10.83 5.93
N GLY A 147 -4.38 -9.75 6.68
CA GLY A 147 -3.56 -9.79 7.90
C GLY A 147 -4.09 -10.76 8.94
N MET A 148 -5.41 -10.83 9.14
CA MET A 148 -6.05 -11.79 10.04
C MET A 148 -5.92 -13.23 9.54
N GLU A 149 -6.00 -13.47 8.22
CA GLU A 149 -5.77 -14.78 7.61
C GLU A 149 -4.30 -15.21 7.79
N TRP A 150 -3.34 -14.33 7.50
CA TRP A 150 -1.92 -14.60 7.68
C TRP A 150 -1.52 -14.83 9.14
N ALA A 151 -2.24 -14.20 10.07
CA ALA A 151 -2.09 -14.44 11.50
C ALA A 151 -2.66 -15.79 11.94
N GLY A 152 -3.56 -16.39 11.15
CA GLY A 152 -4.35 -17.56 11.51
C GLY A 152 -5.50 -17.25 12.47
N ILE A 153 -5.84 -15.95 12.65
CA ILE A 153 -6.98 -15.51 13.48
C ILE A 153 -8.29 -15.79 12.76
N VAL A 154 -8.34 -15.50 11.45
CA VAL A 154 -9.46 -15.79 10.56
C VAL A 154 -9.06 -16.91 9.62
N ARG A 155 -9.97 -17.86 9.38
CA ARG A 155 -9.78 -19.02 8.51
C ARG A 155 -10.93 -19.12 7.54
N LEU A 156 -10.66 -19.67 6.36
CA LEU A 156 -11.70 -20.01 5.39
C LEU A 156 -12.51 -21.20 5.90
N ASP A 157 -13.82 -21.10 5.80
CA ASP A 157 -14.77 -22.19 6.14
C ASP A 157 -15.75 -22.37 4.98
N PRO A 158 -15.96 -23.60 4.48
CA PRO A 158 -16.86 -23.86 3.36
C PRO A 158 -18.32 -23.48 3.63
N ASN A 159 -18.76 -23.46 4.89
CA ASN A 159 -20.16 -23.23 5.26
C ASN A 159 -20.45 -21.75 5.58
N THR A 160 -19.48 -21.05 6.19
CA THR A 160 -19.65 -19.68 6.70
C THR A 160 -18.74 -18.67 6.01
N PHE A 161 -18.02 -19.07 4.94
CA PHE A 161 -16.99 -18.35 4.23
C PHE A 161 -15.74 -18.10 5.08
N VAL A 162 -15.90 -17.61 6.31
CA VAL A 162 -14.81 -17.36 7.27
C VAL A 162 -15.24 -17.78 8.67
N THR A 163 -14.29 -18.28 9.46
CA THR A 163 -14.48 -18.66 10.85
C THR A 163 -13.27 -18.23 11.69
N LEU A 164 -13.43 -18.26 13.01
CA LEU A 164 -12.33 -17.99 13.93
C LEU A 164 -11.36 -19.19 13.94
N GLY A 165 -10.08 -18.91 13.78
CA GLY A 165 -9.02 -19.90 13.85
C GLY A 165 -8.72 -20.36 15.27
N ASN A 166 -7.77 -21.28 15.42
CA ASN A 166 -7.33 -21.77 16.73
C ASN A 166 -6.44 -20.73 17.43
N LEU A 167 -7.05 -19.91 18.30
CA LEU A 167 -6.36 -18.84 19.02
C LEU A 167 -5.30 -19.35 20.01
N SER A 168 -5.33 -20.63 20.39
CA SER A 168 -4.34 -21.23 21.29
C SER A 168 -3.11 -21.77 20.55
N SER A 169 -3.09 -21.73 19.22
CA SER A 169 -1.94 -22.17 18.43
C SER A 169 -0.76 -21.22 18.57
N LYS A 170 0.46 -21.76 18.63
CA LYS A 170 1.68 -20.97 18.81
C LYS A 170 1.83 -19.84 17.78
N PRO A 171 1.57 -20.04 16.48
CA PRO A 171 1.65 -18.95 15.48
C PRO A 171 0.67 -17.82 15.81
N VAL A 172 -0.58 -18.14 16.14
CA VAL A 172 -1.61 -17.15 16.46
C VAL A 172 -1.25 -16.38 17.72
N LEU A 173 -0.72 -17.04 18.76
CA LEU A 173 -0.28 -16.38 19.99
C LEU A 173 0.86 -15.38 19.73
N ILE A 174 1.82 -15.71 18.82
CA ILE A 174 2.88 -14.77 18.42
C ILE A 174 2.27 -13.56 17.69
N ALA A 175 1.34 -13.78 16.78
CA ALA A 175 0.67 -12.70 16.07
C ALA A 175 -0.12 -11.80 17.03
N LEU A 176 -0.85 -12.39 17.98
CA LEU A 176 -1.59 -11.64 19.02
C LEU A 176 -0.65 -10.87 19.95
N LEU A 177 0.52 -11.42 20.30
CA LEU A 177 1.54 -10.71 21.10
C LEU A 177 2.09 -9.49 20.33
N GLY A 178 2.47 -9.67 19.05
CA GLY A 178 2.94 -8.59 18.20
C GLY A 178 1.87 -7.51 17.99
N LEU A 179 0.63 -7.92 17.75
CA LEU A 179 -0.52 -7.02 17.59
C LEU A 179 -0.81 -6.25 18.88
N GLY A 180 -0.92 -6.94 20.01
CA GLY A 180 -1.16 -6.32 21.32
C GLY A 180 -0.06 -5.33 21.69
N THR A 181 1.21 -5.69 21.48
CA THR A 181 2.35 -4.78 21.67
C THR A 181 2.20 -3.52 20.81
N THR A 182 1.91 -3.69 19.52
CA THR A 182 1.75 -2.57 18.59
C THR A 182 0.59 -1.65 19.02
N ILE A 183 -0.56 -2.21 19.36
CA ILE A 183 -1.74 -1.43 19.81
C ILE A 183 -1.43 -0.63 21.08
N ILE A 184 -0.79 -1.25 22.07
CA ILE A 184 -0.41 -0.59 23.32
C ILE A 184 0.55 0.58 23.05
N LEU A 185 1.55 0.37 22.19
CA LEU A 185 2.53 1.41 21.85
C LEU A 185 1.91 2.55 21.04
N ILE A 186 1.00 2.26 20.12
CA ILE A 186 0.24 3.29 19.37
C ILE A 186 -0.62 4.11 20.35
N ALA A 187 -1.31 3.45 21.29
CA ALA A 187 -2.11 4.13 22.29
C ALA A 187 -1.26 5.05 23.19
N ARG A 188 -0.01 4.66 23.44
CA ARG A 188 1.00 5.46 24.15
C ARG A 188 1.73 6.49 23.27
N ARG A 189 1.34 6.62 22.01
CA ARG A 189 1.94 7.53 21.01
C ARG A 189 3.46 7.29 20.79
N VAL A 190 3.90 6.04 20.89
CA VAL A 190 5.30 5.67 20.64
C VAL A 190 5.51 5.59 19.12
N ASN A 191 6.47 6.36 18.62
CA ASN A 191 6.86 6.29 17.21
C ASN A 191 7.54 4.94 16.90
N GLY A 192 7.26 4.38 15.72
CA GLY A 192 7.79 3.07 15.33
C GLY A 192 7.11 1.88 16.01
N ALA A 193 5.91 2.05 16.59
CA ALA A 193 5.16 1.02 17.29
C ALA A 193 5.00 -0.27 16.47
N ILE A 194 4.75 -0.17 15.16
CA ILE A 194 4.59 -1.32 14.25
C ILE A 194 5.90 -2.10 14.16
N LEU A 195 7.03 -1.41 13.97
CA LEU A 195 8.35 -2.04 13.91
C LEU A 195 8.69 -2.75 15.22
N ILE A 196 8.41 -2.11 16.36
CA ILE A 196 8.65 -2.72 17.69
C ILE A 196 7.78 -3.95 17.87
N GLY A 197 6.51 -3.92 17.46
CA GLY A 197 5.61 -5.09 17.50
C GLY A 197 6.11 -6.25 16.66
N ILE A 198 6.62 -5.98 15.45
CA ILE A 198 7.27 -6.98 14.59
C ILE A 198 8.48 -7.59 15.30
N LEU A 199 9.35 -6.77 15.89
CA LEU A 199 10.54 -7.24 16.58
C LEU A 199 10.20 -8.10 17.81
N VAL A 200 9.20 -7.70 18.59
CA VAL A 200 8.69 -8.50 19.73
C VAL A 200 8.15 -9.85 19.25
N GLY A 201 7.36 -9.85 18.17
CA GLY A 201 6.86 -11.08 17.53
C GLY A 201 7.99 -11.97 17.02
N ALA A 202 9.04 -11.38 16.42
CA ALA A 202 10.20 -12.10 15.94
C ALA A 202 10.98 -12.76 17.08
N VAL A 203 11.21 -12.02 18.18
CA VAL A 203 11.88 -12.54 19.38
C VAL A 203 11.07 -13.70 20.00
N ALA A 204 9.76 -13.53 20.16
CA ALA A 204 8.88 -14.60 20.64
C ALA A 204 8.91 -15.82 19.70
N GLY A 205 8.94 -15.57 18.38
CA GLY A 205 9.05 -16.61 17.36
C GLY A 205 10.35 -17.41 17.45
N LEU A 206 11.48 -16.76 17.77
CA LEU A 206 12.76 -17.42 18.01
C LEU A 206 12.70 -18.35 19.24
N PHE A 207 12.16 -17.88 20.37
CA PHE A 207 12.01 -18.70 21.58
C PHE A 207 11.07 -19.88 21.40
N THR A 208 10.06 -19.77 20.54
CA THR A 208 9.10 -20.86 20.28
C THR A 208 9.54 -21.80 19.16
N GLY A 209 10.66 -21.52 18.49
CA GLY A 209 11.19 -22.29 17.35
C GLY A 209 10.41 -22.12 16.04
N ILE A 210 9.44 -21.19 15.99
CA ILE A 210 8.67 -20.88 14.76
C ILE A 210 9.52 -20.05 13.79
N VAL A 211 10.31 -19.13 14.31
CA VAL A 211 11.25 -18.33 13.55
C VAL A 211 12.63 -18.95 13.68
N LYS A 212 13.32 -19.14 12.55
CA LYS A 212 14.67 -19.71 12.53
C LYS A 212 15.71 -18.63 12.77
N ASN A 213 16.78 -18.97 13.51
CA ASN A 213 17.92 -18.05 13.69
C ASN A 213 18.56 -17.74 12.32
N PRO A 214 18.78 -16.46 11.97
CA PRO A 214 19.33 -16.08 10.67
C PRO A 214 20.82 -16.44 10.49
N GLY A 215 21.53 -16.83 11.56
CA GLY A 215 22.95 -17.17 11.53
C GLY A 215 23.87 -15.94 11.44
N SER A 216 23.45 -14.88 10.77
CA SER A 216 24.16 -13.60 10.65
C SER A 216 23.19 -12.44 10.75
N VAL A 217 23.67 -11.29 11.23
CA VAL A 217 22.89 -10.04 11.32
C VAL A 217 23.03 -9.21 10.06
N LEU A 218 24.22 -9.22 9.48
CA LEU A 218 24.59 -8.44 8.31
C LEU A 218 25.02 -9.36 7.17
N SER A 219 24.64 -8.98 5.96
CA SER A 219 25.10 -9.64 4.72
C SER A 219 25.18 -8.64 3.57
N VAL A 220 25.79 -9.05 2.48
CA VAL A 220 25.68 -8.33 1.22
C VAL A 220 24.22 -8.41 0.77
N PRO A 221 23.61 -7.30 0.30
CA PRO A 221 22.23 -7.30 -0.20
C PRO A 221 22.03 -8.35 -1.29
N PRO A 222 20.91 -9.09 -1.30
CA PRO A 222 20.56 -9.98 -2.40
C PRO A 222 20.51 -9.25 -3.75
N SER A 223 20.84 -9.96 -4.84
CA SER A 223 20.78 -9.39 -6.17
C SER A 223 19.36 -8.99 -6.55
N VAL A 224 19.18 -7.84 -7.18
CA VAL A 224 17.89 -7.40 -7.75
C VAL A 224 17.59 -8.02 -9.12
N LEU A 225 18.59 -8.60 -9.79
CA LEU A 225 18.48 -9.10 -11.17
C LEU A 225 17.35 -10.12 -11.41
N PRO A 226 16.96 -10.97 -10.44
CA PRO A 226 15.85 -11.89 -10.65
C PRO A 226 14.52 -11.19 -10.95
N THR A 227 14.33 -9.94 -10.54
CA THR A 227 13.09 -9.18 -10.74
C THR A 227 13.29 -7.92 -11.56
N ALA A 228 14.49 -7.33 -11.55
CA ALA A 228 14.78 -6.11 -12.27
C ALA A 228 14.78 -6.33 -13.80
N PHE A 229 14.18 -5.38 -14.52
CA PHE A 229 14.05 -5.36 -15.98
C PHE A 229 13.32 -6.59 -16.59
N GLN A 230 12.56 -7.34 -15.78
CA GLN A 230 11.79 -8.50 -16.21
C GLN A 230 10.37 -8.14 -16.70
N LEU A 231 10.00 -6.87 -16.71
CA LEU A 231 8.67 -6.43 -17.11
C LEU A 231 8.40 -6.69 -18.60
N ASP A 232 7.19 -7.18 -18.90
CA ASP A 232 6.72 -7.43 -20.26
C ASP A 232 5.61 -6.45 -20.65
N VAL A 233 6.03 -5.29 -21.17
CA VAL A 233 5.12 -4.22 -21.63
C VAL A 233 4.34 -4.65 -22.87
N TRP A 234 4.99 -5.42 -23.76
CA TRP A 234 4.39 -5.79 -25.02
C TRP A 234 3.20 -6.74 -24.85
N THR A 235 3.35 -7.73 -23.99
CA THR A 235 2.26 -8.66 -23.67
C THR A 235 1.16 -7.96 -22.88
N ALA A 236 1.49 -7.00 -22.00
CA ALA A 236 0.49 -6.19 -21.28
C ALA A 236 -0.42 -5.40 -22.24
N LEU A 237 0.17 -4.83 -23.31
CA LEU A 237 -0.61 -4.13 -24.35
C LEU A 237 -1.43 -5.11 -25.21
N LYS A 238 -0.87 -6.24 -25.61
CA LYS A 238 -1.56 -7.26 -26.43
C LYS A 238 -2.74 -7.90 -25.71
N GLN A 239 -2.64 -8.15 -24.42
CA GLN A 239 -3.71 -8.73 -23.60
C GLN A 239 -4.79 -7.72 -23.19
N ASN A 240 -4.76 -6.50 -23.76
CA ASN A 240 -5.74 -5.44 -23.48
C ASN A 240 -5.89 -5.13 -21.98
N LEU A 241 -4.80 -5.15 -21.21
CA LEU A 241 -4.81 -4.84 -19.78
C LEU A 241 -5.07 -3.36 -19.47
N ILE A 242 -5.77 -2.64 -20.37
CA ILE A 242 -6.09 -1.22 -20.23
C ILE A 242 -6.82 -0.95 -18.90
N ALA A 243 -7.77 -1.81 -18.54
CA ALA A 243 -8.49 -1.66 -17.27
C ALA A 243 -7.55 -1.79 -16.06
N VAL A 244 -6.62 -2.75 -16.06
CA VAL A 244 -5.63 -2.95 -15.00
C VAL A 244 -4.69 -1.75 -14.91
N ILE A 245 -4.22 -1.24 -16.06
CA ILE A 245 -3.36 -0.04 -16.14
C ILE A 245 -4.08 1.17 -15.55
N LEU A 246 -5.34 1.40 -15.92
CA LEU A 246 -6.14 2.50 -15.42
C LEU A 246 -6.41 2.37 -13.92
N ILE A 247 -6.65 1.15 -13.41
CA ILE A 247 -6.87 0.92 -11.98
C ILE A 247 -5.60 1.27 -11.20
N PHE A 248 -4.42 0.79 -11.63
CA PHE A 248 -3.15 1.20 -11.00
C PHE A 248 -2.98 2.71 -11.01
N PHE A 249 -3.24 3.35 -12.15
CA PHE A 249 -3.15 4.80 -12.29
C PHE A 249 -4.07 5.55 -11.31
N PHE A 250 -5.34 5.14 -11.19
CA PHE A 250 -6.30 5.81 -10.31
C PHE A 250 -6.00 5.57 -8.84
N LEU A 251 -5.66 4.33 -8.47
CA LEU A 251 -5.26 4.02 -7.11
C LEU A 251 -4.06 4.87 -6.69
N ASP A 252 -3.03 4.92 -7.54
CA ASP A 252 -1.81 5.69 -7.31
C ASP A 252 -2.11 7.19 -7.17
N LEU A 253 -2.92 7.73 -8.07
CA LEU A 253 -3.31 9.13 -8.05
C LEU A 253 -4.06 9.51 -6.76
N PHE A 254 -5.05 8.72 -6.35
CA PHE A 254 -5.88 9.04 -5.17
C PHE A 254 -5.11 8.85 -3.87
N ASP A 255 -4.33 7.79 -3.76
CA ASP A 255 -3.55 7.50 -2.55
C ASP A 255 -2.47 8.57 -2.34
N THR A 256 -1.70 8.89 -3.37
CA THR A 256 -0.65 9.92 -3.30
C THR A 256 -1.23 11.30 -3.01
N VAL A 257 -2.31 11.71 -3.68
CA VAL A 257 -2.91 13.03 -3.43
C VAL A 257 -3.48 13.12 -2.02
N GLY A 258 -4.20 12.09 -1.57
CA GLY A 258 -4.76 12.02 -0.23
C GLY A 258 -3.68 12.11 0.86
N SER A 259 -2.64 11.31 0.73
CA SER A 259 -1.51 11.28 1.67
C SER A 259 -0.74 12.60 1.68
N LEU A 260 -0.42 13.17 0.51
CA LEU A 260 0.29 14.46 0.41
C LEU A 260 -0.49 15.59 1.05
N ILE A 261 -1.81 15.69 0.81
CA ILE A 261 -2.65 16.73 1.43
C ILE A 261 -2.71 16.53 2.94
N GLY A 262 -2.88 15.31 3.41
CA GLY A 262 -2.90 14.98 4.84
C GLY A 262 -1.62 15.40 5.56
N ILE A 263 -0.46 15.01 5.00
CA ILE A 263 0.86 15.36 5.55
C ILE A 263 1.08 16.88 5.48
N ALA A 264 0.74 17.52 4.35
CA ALA A 264 0.94 18.94 4.14
C ALA A 264 0.11 19.80 5.10
N LYS A 265 -1.12 19.42 5.40
CA LYS A 265 -1.95 20.07 6.41
C LYS A 265 -1.28 19.98 7.79
N GLN A 266 -0.81 18.80 8.17
CA GLN A 266 -0.14 18.60 9.46
C GLN A 266 1.21 19.31 9.54
N ALA A 267 1.94 19.41 8.44
CA ALA A 267 3.23 20.10 8.34
C ALA A 267 3.10 21.63 8.29
N GLY A 268 1.88 22.17 8.16
CA GLY A 268 1.66 23.59 7.95
C GLY A 268 2.21 24.09 6.60
N LEU A 269 2.32 23.20 5.60
CA LEU A 269 2.84 23.53 4.27
C LEU A 269 1.78 24.10 3.32
N MET A 270 0.49 24.03 3.70
CA MET A 270 -0.61 24.59 2.90
C MET A 270 -0.55 26.12 2.89
N LYS A 271 -0.67 26.72 1.71
CA LYS A 271 -0.78 28.18 1.50
C LYS A 271 -2.07 28.47 0.75
N GLU A 272 -2.93 29.31 1.30
CA GLU A 272 -4.21 29.71 0.69
C GLU A 272 -5.05 28.50 0.20
N GLY A 273 -5.08 27.43 1.00
CA GLY A 273 -5.80 26.20 0.64
C GLY A 273 -5.13 25.31 -0.43
N LYS A 274 -3.98 25.72 -0.96
CA LYS A 274 -3.24 24.99 -1.98
C LYS A 274 -1.93 24.41 -1.43
N LEU A 275 -1.51 23.29 -1.99
CA LEU A 275 -0.20 22.68 -1.70
C LEU A 275 0.84 23.25 -2.65
N PRO A 276 1.80 24.09 -2.19
CA PRO A 276 2.87 24.61 -3.02
C PRO A 276 3.71 23.46 -3.59
N ARG A 277 4.09 23.53 -4.86
CA ARG A 277 4.94 22.51 -5.51
C ARG A 277 4.29 21.12 -5.60
N ALA A 278 2.96 20.99 -5.48
CA ALA A 278 2.25 19.71 -5.59
C ALA A 278 2.64 18.95 -6.87
N GLY A 279 2.69 19.63 -8.03
CA GLY A 279 3.09 19.01 -9.29
C GLY A 279 4.48 18.38 -9.25
N ARG A 280 5.46 18.98 -8.54
CA ARG A 280 6.81 18.41 -8.39
C ARG A 280 6.81 17.19 -7.47
N ALA A 281 6.02 17.19 -6.40
CA ALA A 281 5.88 16.05 -5.50
C ALA A 281 5.25 14.86 -6.24
N LEU A 282 4.19 15.12 -6.98
CA LEU A 282 3.51 14.13 -7.78
C LEU A 282 4.37 13.59 -8.94
N LEU A 283 5.24 14.43 -9.50
CA LEU A 283 6.21 14.00 -10.51
C LEU A 283 7.28 13.07 -9.90
N ALA A 284 7.76 13.38 -8.68
CA ALA A 284 8.69 12.51 -7.98
C ALA A 284 8.10 11.12 -7.74
N ASP A 285 6.83 11.06 -7.37
CA ASP A 285 6.07 9.85 -7.15
C ASP A 285 5.89 9.04 -8.45
N ALA A 286 5.47 9.70 -9.51
CA ALA A 286 5.29 9.09 -10.83
C ALA A 286 6.59 8.52 -11.41
N ILE A 287 7.71 9.26 -11.32
CA ILE A 287 9.04 8.76 -11.71
C ILE A 287 9.44 7.59 -10.81
N GLY A 288 9.12 7.67 -9.50
CA GLY A 288 9.28 6.58 -8.57
C GLY A 288 8.57 5.31 -9.02
N THR A 289 7.30 5.40 -9.44
CA THR A 289 6.49 4.28 -9.95
C THR A 289 7.11 3.65 -11.21
N VAL A 290 7.56 4.47 -12.18
CA VAL A 290 8.27 3.97 -13.37
C VAL A 290 9.55 3.24 -12.99
N GLY A 291 10.38 3.83 -12.11
CA GLY A 291 11.61 3.21 -11.62
C GLY A 291 11.34 1.94 -10.80
N SER A 292 10.23 1.91 -10.08
CA SER A 292 9.77 0.76 -9.29
C SER A 292 9.46 -0.43 -10.18
N ALA A 293 8.67 -0.25 -11.22
CA ALA A 293 8.38 -1.31 -12.19
C ALA A 293 9.66 -1.84 -12.87
N LEU A 294 10.61 -0.95 -13.23
CA LEU A 294 11.90 -1.34 -13.80
C LEU A 294 12.76 -2.14 -12.81
N SER A 295 12.68 -1.84 -11.53
CA SER A 295 13.44 -2.55 -10.48
C SER A 295 12.77 -3.84 -10.01
N GLY A 296 11.60 -4.20 -10.57
CA GLY A 296 10.84 -5.39 -10.17
C GLY A 296 9.99 -5.16 -8.94
N ASN A 297 9.34 -3.99 -8.83
CA ASN A 297 8.46 -3.65 -7.72
C ASN A 297 7.18 -2.97 -8.24
N THR A 298 6.20 -2.76 -7.39
CA THR A 298 4.88 -2.21 -7.76
C THR A 298 4.86 -0.68 -7.70
N THR A 299 3.67 -0.07 -7.84
CA THR A 299 3.50 1.39 -7.80
C THR A 299 4.00 2.00 -6.50
N MET A 300 4.48 3.22 -6.59
CA MET A 300 4.97 4.00 -5.46
C MET A 300 3.92 5.02 -5.02
N VAL A 301 3.88 5.34 -3.74
CA VAL A 301 3.02 6.41 -3.20
C VAL A 301 3.73 7.19 -2.10
N SER A 302 3.27 8.41 -1.86
CA SER A 302 3.69 9.20 -0.71
C SER A 302 3.12 8.61 0.58
N TYR A 303 3.99 8.22 1.51
CA TYR A 303 3.63 7.49 2.73
C TYR A 303 3.10 8.41 3.82
N ILE A 304 1.87 8.15 4.27
CA ILE A 304 1.19 8.92 5.34
C ILE A 304 1.95 8.82 6.66
N GLU A 305 2.73 7.78 6.88
CA GLU A 305 3.62 7.59 8.03
C GLU A 305 4.66 8.71 8.17
N SER A 306 4.95 9.45 7.10
CA SER A 306 5.78 10.66 7.13
C SER A 306 5.21 11.73 8.05
N ALA A 307 3.91 11.69 8.34
CA ALA A 307 3.26 12.54 9.34
C ALA A 307 3.89 12.41 10.73
N ALA A 308 4.45 11.24 11.08
CA ALA A 308 5.16 11.05 12.35
C ALA A 308 6.47 11.87 12.40
N GLY A 309 7.22 11.91 11.30
CA GLY A 309 8.40 12.77 11.19
C GLY A 309 8.04 14.26 11.22
N VAL A 310 6.94 14.64 10.57
CA VAL A 310 6.39 16.00 10.63
C VAL A 310 6.01 16.39 12.05
N ALA A 311 5.41 15.47 12.82
CA ALA A 311 5.00 15.70 14.21
C ALA A 311 6.18 16.01 15.15
N VAL A 312 7.37 15.47 14.86
CA VAL A 312 8.61 15.78 15.62
C VAL A 312 9.38 16.98 15.06
N GLY A 313 8.82 17.68 14.07
CA GLY A 313 9.33 18.97 13.59
C GLY A 313 9.99 18.93 12.20
N GLY A 314 9.90 17.83 11.46
CA GLY A 314 10.33 17.76 10.04
C GLY A 314 9.54 18.72 9.16
N ARG A 315 10.22 19.48 8.32
CA ARG A 315 9.62 20.51 7.46
C ARG A 315 10.16 20.52 6.05
N THR A 316 11.27 19.83 5.81
CA THR A 316 12.01 19.94 4.55
C THR A 316 12.41 18.58 3.98
N GLY A 317 12.88 18.56 2.74
CA GLY A 317 13.40 17.36 2.09
C GLY A 317 14.65 16.77 2.77
N LEU A 318 15.26 17.47 3.72
CA LEU A 318 16.39 16.91 4.46
C LEU A 318 15.95 15.72 5.35
N ALA A 319 14.74 15.77 5.94
CA ALA A 319 14.17 14.62 6.65
C ALA A 319 13.97 13.44 5.70
N ALA A 320 13.45 13.69 4.50
CA ALA A 320 13.28 12.64 3.50
C ALA A 320 14.64 12.03 3.08
N LEU A 321 15.71 12.83 2.93
CA LEU A 321 17.05 12.30 2.64
C LEU A 321 17.56 11.38 3.75
N VAL A 322 17.33 11.72 5.02
CA VAL A 322 17.72 10.84 6.14
C VAL A 322 16.92 9.53 6.07
N THR A 323 15.63 9.60 5.82
CA THR A 323 14.79 8.39 5.62
C THR A 323 15.33 7.51 4.48
N ALA A 324 15.68 8.11 3.34
CA ALA A 324 16.27 7.41 2.20
C ALA A 324 17.60 6.73 2.59
N GLY A 325 18.46 7.42 3.31
CA GLY A 325 19.71 6.86 3.81
C GLY A 325 19.50 5.66 4.73
N MET A 326 18.46 5.67 5.57
CA MET A 326 18.11 4.53 6.43
C MET A 326 17.64 3.31 5.63
N PHE A 327 16.91 3.50 4.53
CA PHE A 327 16.56 2.39 3.63
C PHE A 327 17.79 1.79 2.95
N VAL A 328 18.78 2.60 2.56
CA VAL A 328 20.06 2.12 2.02
C VAL A 328 20.80 1.28 3.06
N ILE A 329 20.84 1.74 4.32
CA ILE A 329 21.47 0.98 5.43
C ILE A 329 20.70 -0.33 5.68
N ALA A 330 19.37 -0.30 5.62
CA ALA A 330 18.52 -1.46 5.87
C ALA A 330 18.78 -2.62 4.89
N MET A 331 19.29 -2.37 3.69
CA MET A 331 19.62 -3.43 2.72
C MET A 331 20.61 -4.45 3.24
N PHE A 332 21.52 -4.04 4.12
CA PHE A 332 22.54 -4.92 4.68
C PHE A 332 22.02 -5.86 5.78
N PHE A 333 20.78 -5.66 6.24
CA PHE A 333 20.12 -6.49 7.25
C PHE A 333 19.23 -7.59 6.64
N SER A 334 19.53 -8.00 5.41
CA SER A 334 18.70 -8.99 4.69
C SER A 334 18.49 -10.31 5.43
N PRO A 335 19.44 -10.86 6.24
CA PRO A 335 19.19 -12.09 6.99
C PRO A 335 18.08 -11.93 8.06
N ILE A 336 18.07 -10.77 8.73
CA ILE A 336 17.02 -10.46 9.72
C ILE A 336 15.66 -10.31 9.00
N VAL A 337 15.66 -9.66 7.84
CA VAL A 337 14.41 -9.47 7.08
C VAL A 337 13.88 -10.81 6.61
N GLN A 338 14.72 -11.69 6.05
CA GLN A 338 14.32 -13.04 5.64
C GLN A 338 13.81 -13.87 6.82
N MET A 339 14.43 -13.75 7.98
CA MET A 339 13.98 -14.39 9.21
C MET A 339 12.56 -13.94 9.60
N ILE A 340 12.30 -12.65 9.58
CA ILE A 340 11.02 -12.04 10.00
C ILE A 340 9.92 -12.30 8.95
N SER A 341 10.27 -12.23 7.67
CA SER A 341 9.35 -12.46 6.55
C SER A 341 9.11 -13.93 6.26
N GLY A 342 9.83 -14.83 6.93
CA GLY A 342 9.69 -16.27 6.75
C GLY A 342 8.28 -16.75 7.09
N GLY A 343 7.63 -17.44 6.14
CA GLY A 343 6.31 -18.04 6.33
C GLY A 343 6.39 -19.42 6.98
N LEU A 344 5.37 -19.78 7.73
CA LEU A 344 5.17 -21.10 8.30
C LEU A 344 4.12 -21.85 7.47
N ALA A 345 4.53 -22.88 6.74
CA ALA A 345 3.59 -23.74 6.02
C ALA A 345 2.81 -24.60 7.05
N VAL A 346 1.50 -24.54 6.99
CA VAL A 346 0.58 -25.31 7.84
C VAL A 346 -0.34 -26.12 6.93
N GLN A 347 -0.51 -27.39 7.26
CA GLN A 347 -1.49 -28.25 6.60
C GLN A 347 -2.76 -28.30 7.44
N GLU A 348 -3.88 -28.10 6.79
CA GLU A 348 -5.21 -28.21 7.39
C GLU A 348 -6.06 -29.13 6.55
N VAL A 349 -6.78 -30.02 7.21
CA VAL A 349 -7.76 -30.87 6.56
C VAL A 349 -9.12 -30.21 6.70
N ILE A 350 -9.68 -29.76 5.59
CA ILE A 350 -11.05 -29.20 5.54
C ILE A 350 -12.00 -30.27 5.01
N ASN A 351 -13.19 -30.34 5.57
CA ASN A 351 -14.22 -31.25 5.10
C ASN A 351 -15.16 -30.47 4.16
N VAL A 352 -15.10 -30.77 2.87
CA VAL A 352 -15.97 -30.18 1.84
C VAL A 352 -16.87 -31.27 1.31
N GLU A 353 -18.17 -31.16 1.52
CA GLU A 353 -19.19 -32.13 1.06
C GLU A 353 -18.88 -33.59 1.43
N GLY A 354 -18.32 -33.82 2.63
CA GLY A 354 -17.96 -35.16 3.10
C GLY A 354 -16.60 -35.67 2.63
N GLN A 355 -15.87 -34.90 1.81
CA GLN A 355 -14.50 -35.24 1.40
C GLN A 355 -13.49 -34.47 2.25
N GLN A 356 -12.49 -35.16 2.77
CA GLN A 356 -11.36 -34.53 3.46
C GLN A 356 -10.33 -34.06 2.46
N ILE A 357 -10.21 -32.73 2.31
CA ILE A 357 -9.24 -32.09 1.41
C ILE A 357 -8.13 -31.52 2.28
N ALA A 358 -6.90 -32.01 2.11
CA ALA A 358 -5.72 -31.42 2.73
C ALA A 358 -5.34 -30.15 1.96
N ARG A 359 -5.40 -28.99 2.63
CA ARG A 359 -4.95 -27.70 2.10
C ARG A 359 -3.70 -27.23 2.82
N THR A 360 -2.67 -26.87 2.07
CA THR A 360 -1.48 -26.21 2.62
C THR A 360 -1.62 -24.70 2.43
N PHE A 361 -1.42 -23.96 3.49
CA PHE A 361 -1.39 -22.48 3.47
C PHE A 361 -0.21 -22.00 4.32
N THR A 362 0.19 -20.75 4.08
CA THR A 362 1.36 -20.17 4.77
C THR A 362 0.91 -19.08 5.73
N LEU A 363 1.25 -19.23 7.01
CA LEU A 363 1.07 -18.21 8.02
C LEU A 363 2.30 -17.32 8.11
N TYR A 364 2.08 -16.05 8.39
CA TYR A 364 3.12 -15.04 8.61
C TYR A 364 2.91 -14.35 9.97
N PRO A 365 3.11 -15.08 11.09
CA PRO A 365 2.69 -14.61 12.42
C PRO A 365 3.42 -13.36 12.88
N VAL A 366 4.62 -13.09 12.35
CA VAL A 366 5.44 -11.94 12.78
C VAL A 366 5.07 -10.68 12.02
N THR A 367 4.74 -10.77 10.72
CA THR A 367 4.46 -9.62 9.86
C THR A 367 2.97 -9.28 9.77
N SER A 368 2.09 -10.24 9.97
CA SER A 368 0.63 -10.05 9.88
C SER A 368 0.06 -8.96 10.81
N PRO A 369 0.56 -8.74 12.04
CA PRO A 369 0.10 -7.64 12.88
C PRO A 369 0.22 -6.27 12.23
N ALA A 370 1.27 -6.06 11.43
CA ALA A 370 1.46 -4.80 10.71
C ALA A 370 0.31 -4.53 9.73
N LEU A 371 -0.14 -5.56 9.00
CA LEU A 371 -1.26 -5.43 8.05
C LEU A 371 -2.57 -5.06 8.76
N ILE A 372 -2.86 -5.72 9.88
CA ILE A 372 -4.08 -5.46 10.68
C ILE A 372 -4.06 -4.00 11.16
N VAL A 373 -2.93 -3.53 11.66
CA VAL A 373 -2.79 -2.17 12.18
C VAL A 373 -2.86 -1.14 11.05
N VAL A 374 -2.14 -1.35 9.94
CA VAL A 374 -2.17 -0.44 8.79
C VAL A 374 -3.59 -0.32 8.24
N GLY A 375 -4.28 -1.44 8.03
CA GLY A 375 -5.67 -1.44 7.60
C GLY A 375 -6.57 -0.66 8.56
N SER A 376 -6.38 -0.82 9.88
CA SER A 376 -7.14 -0.09 10.90
C SER A 376 -6.91 1.43 10.87
N LEU A 377 -5.71 1.87 10.48
CA LEU A 377 -5.41 3.30 10.33
C LEU A 377 -6.13 3.91 9.11
N MET A 378 -6.32 3.14 8.04
CA MET A 378 -7.03 3.57 6.83
C MET A 378 -8.53 3.76 7.07
N ILE A 379 -9.14 3.06 8.04
CA ILE A 379 -10.56 3.21 8.42
C ILE A 379 -10.90 4.65 8.87
N ARG A 380 -9.93 5.44 9.28
CA ARG A 380 -10.18 6.85 9.69
C ARG A 380 -10.89 7.67 8.61
N SER A 381 -10.65 7.38 7.34
CA SER A 381 -11.29 8.05 6.20
C SER A 381 -12.80 7.81 6.11
N VAL A 382 -13.37 6.89 6.88
CA VAL A 382 -14.83 6.66 6.94
C VAL A 382 -15.58 7.91 7.40
N ARG A 383 -14.93 8.81 8.12
CA ARG A 383 -15.51 10.07 8.61
C ARG A 383 -15.76 11.11 7.51
N ASP A 384 -15.03 10.97 6.39
CA ASP A 384 -15.09 11.89 5.27
C ASP A 384 -16.19 11.49 4.26
N ILE A 385 -16.91 10.39 4.53
CA ILE A 385 -18.05 9.92 3.75
C ILE A 385 -19.31 10.63 4.26
N ASP A 386 -20.09 11.21 3.32
CA ASP A 386 -21.38 11.78 3.68
C ASP A 386 -22.43 10.67 3.81
N TRP A 387 -22.62 10.19 5.03
CA TRP A 387 -23.59 9.15 5.38
C TRP A 387 -25.04 9.65 5.42
N ASN A 388 -25.27 10.98 5.39
CA ASN A 388 -26.62 11.56 5.40
C ASN A 388 -27.24 11.62 3.99
N ASP A 389 -26.43 11.72 2.94
CA ASP A 389 -26.90 11.65 1.57
C ASP A 389 -26.82 10.18 1.08
N PHE A 390 -28.00 9.57 0.90
CA PHE A 390 -28.07 8.17 0.44
C PHE A 390 -27.42 7.95 -0.93
N THR A 391 -27.36 8.98 -1.79
CA THR A 391 -26.68 8.90 -3.09
C THR A 391 -25.16 8.89 -3.00
N GLU A 392 -24.61 9.26 -1.85
CA GLU A 392 -23.20 9.15 -1.49
C GLU A 392 -22.93 7.91 -0.61
N ALA A 393 -23.79 7.69 0.40
CA ALA A 393 -23.64 6.66 1.41
C ALA A 393 -23.70 5.23 0.85
N LEU A 394 -24.69 4.92 0.00
CA LEU A 394 -24.84 3.56 -0.55
C LEU A 394 -23.68 3.18 -1.49
N PRO A 395 -23.24 4.02 -2.46
CA PRO A 395 -22.07 3.73 -3.27
C PRO A 395 -20.81 3.54 -2.44
N ALA A 396 -20.60 4.39 -1.41
CA ALA A 396 -19.49 4.26 -0.49
C ALA A 396 -19.56 2.92 0.26
N PHE A 397 -20.71 2.56 0.82
CA PHE A 397 -20.92 1.28 1.51
C PHE A 397 -20.61 0.09 0.60
N LEU A 398 -21.12 0.09 -0.64
CA LEU A 398 -20.85 -0.99 -1.60
C LEU A 398 -19.35 -1.08 -1.92
N THR A 399 -18.69 0.07 -2.13
CA THR A 399 -17.25 0.11 -2.39
C THR A 399 -16.47 -0.57 -1.26
N LEU A 400 -16.71 -0.18 -0.02
CA LEU A 400 -15.93 -0.67 1.12
C LEU A 400 -16.24 -2.11 1.52
N ILE A 401 -17.46 -2.62 1.28
CA ILE A 401 -17.81 -3.99 1.68
C ILE A 401 -17.50 -5.03 0.60
N VAL A 402 -17.65 -4.68 -0.67
CA VAL A 402 -17.37 -5.59 -1.78
C VAL A 402 -15.87 -5.92 -1.85
N MET A 403 -14.98 -4.96 -1.62
CA MET A 403 -13.52 -5.19 -1.66
C MET A 403 -13.05 -6.37 -0.81
N PRO A 404 -13.30 -6.41 0.51
CA PRO A 404 -12.87 -7.54 1.34
C PRO A 404 -13.63 -8.83 1.06
N LEU A 405 -14.92 -8.76 0.68
CA LEU A 405 -15.72 -9.97 0.43
C LEU A 405 -15.35 -10.67 -0.88
N THR A 406 -14.94 -9.91 -1.89
CA THR A 406 -14.52 -10.47 -3.20
C THR A 406 -13.01 -10.61 -3.32
N PHE A 407 -12.24 -10.18 -2.33
CA PHE A 407 -10.78 -10.01 -2.43
C PHE A 407 -10.35 -9.18 -3.65
N SER A 408 -11.21 -8.25 -4.09
CA SER A 408 -11.02 -7.48 -5.31
C SER A 408 -11.27 -5.98 -5.09
N ILE A 409 -10.20 -5.19 -5.15
CA ILE A 409 -10.28 -3.72 -5.11
C ILE A 409 -11.06 -3.21 -6.32
N THR A 410 -10.83 -3.83 -7.49
CA THR A 410 -11.50 -3.45 -8.74
C THR A 410 -13.01 -3.59 -8.65
N ASP A 411 -13.50 -4.70 -8.10
CA ASP A 411 -14.93 -4.94 -8.01
C ASP A 411 -15.59 -3.98 -7.02
N GLY A 412 -14.93 -3.69 -5.90
CA GLY A 412 -15.40 -2.65 -4.99
C GLY A 412 -15.51 -1.27 -5.64
N ILE A 413 -14.48 -0.85 -6.39
CA ILE A 413 -14.51 0.40 -7.14
C ILE A 413 -15.64 0.38 -8.18
N ALA A 414 -15.78 -0.71 -8.94
CA ALA A 414 -16.82 -0.85 -9.96
C ALA A 414 -18.22 -0.71 -9.37
N PHE A 415 -18.52 -1.44 -8.28
CA PHE A 415 -19.82 -1.33 -7.59
C PHE A 415 -20.07 0.09 -7.07
N GLY A 416 -19.03 0.77 -6.55
CA GLY A 416 -19.14 2.16 -6.12
C GLY A 416 -19.50 3.11 -7.26
N PHE A 417 -18.74 3.07 -8.36
CA PHE A 417 -18.93 3.98 -9.49
C PHE A 417 -20.25 3.73 -10.22
N ILE A 418 -20.62 2.45 -10.43
CA ILE A 418 -21.88 2.08 -11.10
C ILE A 418 -23.09 2.54 -10.27
N SER A 419 -23.08 2.24 -8.96
CA SER A 419 -24.19 2.62 -8.08
C SER A 419 -24.28 4.13 -7.89
N TYR A 420 -23.17 4.83 -7.81
CA TYR A 420 -23.12 6.29 -7.73
C TYR A 420 -23.73 6.93 -9.00
N ALA A 421 -23.25 6.52 -10.17
CA ALA A 421 -23.76 7.02 -11.44
C ALA A 421 -25.27 6.76 -11.58
N LEU A 422 -25.71 5.55 -11.24
CA LEU A 422 -27.11 5.15 -11.30
C LEU A 422 -27.97 6.02 -10.37
N LEU A 423 -27.58 6.15 -9.10
CA LEU A 423 -28.37 6.91 -8.11
C LEU A 423 -28.45 8.39 -8.47
N LYS A 424 -27.36 9.01 -8.92
CA LYS A 424 -27.37 10.42 -9.35
C LYS A 424 -28.31 10.64 -10.54
N VAL A 425 -28.39 9.71 -11.49
CA VAL A 425 -29.33 9.79 -12.63
C VAL A 425 -30.77 9.62 -12.15
N VAL A 426 -31.06 8.55 -11.41
CA VAL A 426 -32.46 8.22 -11.00
C VAL A 426 -33.05 9.27 -10.08
N THR A 427 -32.22 9.92 -9.25
CA THR A 427 -32.66 11.01 -8.34
C THR A 427 -32.74 12.38 -9.02
N GLY A 428 -32.47 12.48 -10.34
CA GLY A 428 -32.46 13.74 -11.07
C GLY A 428 -31.26 14.64 -10.79
N ARG A 429 -30.26 14.14 -10.04
CA ARG A 429 -29.05 14.85 -9.64
C ARG A 429 -27.86 14.56 -10.54
N GLY A 430 -28.09 14.06 -11.76
CA GLY A 430 -27.02 13.63 -12.69
C GLY A 430 -26.00 14.73 -13.04
N ARG A 431 -26.36 16.02 -12.91
CA ARG A 431 -25.44 17.14 -13.17
C ARG A 431 -24.42 17.36 -12.05
N GLU A 432 -24.62 16.79 -10.87
CA GLU A 432 -23.65 16.86 -9.73
C GLU A 432 -22.46 15.95 -9.96
N ALA A 433 -22.64 14.86 -10.71
CA ALA A 433 -21.55 13.95 -11.02
C ALA A 433 -20.77 14.44 -12.26
N HIS A 434 -19.46 14.41 -12.18
CA HIS A 434 -18.60 14.71 -13.32
C HIS A 434 -18.78 13.64 -14.42
N TRP A 435 -18.69 14.01 -15.69
CA TRP A 435 -18.90 13.09 -16.84
C TRP A 435 -17.99 11.86 -16.81
N LEU A 436 -16.78 11.98 -16.25
CA LEU A 436 -15.84 10.86 -16.07
C LEU A 436 -16.41 9.74 -15.22
N ILE A 437 -17.26 10.03 -14.23
CA ILE A 437 -17.91 9.00 -13.41
C ILE A 437 -18.80 8.11 -14.26
N TYR A 438 -19.57 8.71 -15.17
CA TYR A 438 -20.43 7.97 -16.11
C TYR A 438 -19.61 7.13 -17.09
N LEU A 439 -18.50 7.69 -17.60
CA LEU A 439 -17.58 6.96 -18.47
C LEU A 439 -17.04 5.71 -17.75
N PHE A 440 -16.57 5.86 -16.50
CA PHE A 440 -16.05 4.72 -15.72
C PHE A 440 -17.16 3.71 -15.40
N ALA A 441 -18.35 4.15 -15.01
CA ALA A 441 -19.48 3.26 -14.78
C ALA A 441 -19.79 2.42 -16.04
N ILE A 442 -19.80 3.03 -17.23
CA ILE A 442 -20.00 2.33 -18.50
C ILE A 442 -18.87 1.33 -18.77
N LEU A 443 -17.62 1.72 -18.56
CA LEU A 443 -16.45 0.83 -18.75
C LEU A 443 -16.51 -0.38 -17.82
N PHE A 444 -16.89 -0.19 -16.54
CA PHE A 444 -17.04 -1.29 -15.58
C PHE A 444 -18.23 -2.19 -15.95
N ILE A 445 -19.35 -1.63 -16.39
CA ILE A 445 -20.48 -2.43 -16.88
C ILE A 445 -20.06 -3.25 -18.11
N ALA A 446 -19.36 -2.64 -19.06
CA ALA A 446 -18.88 -3.33 -20.26
C ALA A 446 -17.93 -4.49 -19.90
N ARG A 447 -17.06 -4.30 -18.89
CA ARG A 447 -16.16 -5.37 -18.37
C ARG A 447 -16.96 -6.58 -17.89
N TYR A 448 -18.06 -6.38 -17.14
CA TYR A 448 -18.89 -7.49 -16.65
C TYR A 448 -19.81 -8.08 -17.72
N ALA A 449 -20.17 -7.30 -18.77
CA ALA A 449 -21.04 -7.76 -19.84
C ALA A 449 -20.31 -8.59 -20.90
N VAL A 450 -18.98 -8.46 -21.03
CA VAL A 450 -18.19 -9.16 -22.04
C VAL A 450 -17.56 -10.42 -21.42
N PRO A 451 -17.98 -11.64 -21.85
CA PRO A 451 -17.37 -12.89 -21.39
C PRO A 451 -15.88 -12.92 -21.73
N GLY A 452 -15.02 -13.18 -20.74
CA GLY A 452 -13.55 -13.28 -20.90
C GLY A 452 -12.75 -12.06 -20.50
N LEU A 453 -13.39 -11.00 -19.96
CA LEU A 453 -12.73 -9.85 -19.34
C LEU A 453 -12.74 -9.91 -17.79
N HIS A 454 -13.17 -11.06 -17.24
CA HIS A 454 -13.23 -11.29 -15.78
C HIS A 454 -11.92 -11.76 -15.22
#